data_2e3e8156fab61e71a249193bd5c844a4
#
_entry.id   2e3e8156fab61e71a249193bd5c844a4
#
_cell.length_a   1.000
_cell.length_b   1.000
_cell.length_c   1.000
_cell.angle_alpha   90.00
_cell.angle_beta   90.00
_cell.angle_gamma   90.00
#
_symmetry.space_group_name_H-M   'P 1'
#
loop_
_entity.id
_entity.type
_entity.pdbx_description
1 polymer ?
#
loop_
_entity_poly.entity_id
_entity_poly.type
_entity_poly.pdbx_seq_one_letter_code
_entity_poly.pdbx_strand_id
1 'polypeptide(L)'
;MQTRHQDRSAYFEETATSCRNYYLPYIEQHTSLKFGRKCRVLEVGCGIGGILSIFAAMGATVTGIDIHKPSIETAKTLFAQRGLKGTFICSDIFDYSDTQPYDLIILHDALEHIPEKERLMLHLKSFLKADGLLYLGFPAWQMPFGGHQQMAKNRIIANCPYIHLLP
;
A
#
# COMPACT_ATOMS: atom_id res chain seq x y z
N MET A 1 -14.55 12.60 -10.24
CA MET A 1 -14.37 11.38 -9.41
C MET A 1 -14.20 10.23 -10.39
N GLN A 2 -13.08 9.53 -10.37
CA GLN A 2 -12.85 8.44 -11.32
C GLN A 2 -13.84 7.31 -11.03
N THR A 3 -14.56 6.85 -12.05
CA THR A 3 -15.49 5.70 -12.00
C THR A 3 -14.83 4.42 -11.49
N ARG A 4 -13.49 4.35 -11.56
CA ARG A 4 -12.60 3.28 -11.11
C ARG A 4 -12.72 2.94 -9.61
N HIS A 5 -13.01 3.93 -8.75
CA HIS A 5 -13.19 3.71 -7.32
C HIS A 5 -14.62 3.35 -6.91
N GLN A 6 -15.57 3.35 -7.86
CA GLN A 6 -16.96 2.98 -7.58
C GLN A 6 -17.15 1.46 -7.51
N ASP A 7 -16.41 0.69 -8.32
CA ASP A 7 -16.37 -0.78 -8.19
C ASP A 7 -15.19 -1.20 -7.30
N ARG A 8 -15.47 -1.37 -6.02
CA ARG A 8 -14.46 -1.75 -5.03
C ARG A 8 -13.87 -3.12 -5.28
N SER A 9 -14.63 -4.06 -5.85
CA SER A 9 -14.12 -5.38 -6.18
C SER A 9 -13.12 -5.33 -7.34
N ALA A 10 -13.44 -4.59 -8.39
CA ALA A 10 -12.53 -4.37 -9.51
C ALA A 10 -11.23 -3.66 -9.07
N TYR A 11 -11.33 -2.65 -8.21
CA TYR A 11 -10.15 -1.96 -7.67
C TYR A 11 -9.27 -2.87 -6.80
N PHE A 12 -9.89 -3.74 -6.00
CA PHE A 12 -9.16 -4.75 -5.23
C PHE A 12 -8.35 -5.69 -6.15
N GLU A 13 -8.99 -6.23 -7.19
CA GLU A 13 -8.31 -7.13 -8.15
C GLU A 13 -7.22 -6.40 -8.95
N GLU A 14 -7.41 -5.13 -9.25
CA GLU A 14 -6.40 -4.32 -9.93
C GLU A 14 -5.15 -4.15 -9.06
N THR A 15 -5.31 -3.76 -7.79
CA THR A 15 -4.19 -3.60 -6.88
C THR A 15 -3.51 -4.92 -6.54
N ALA A 16 -4.27 -6.00 -6.40
CA ALA A 16 -3.75 -7.37 -6.26
C ALA A 16 -2.94 -7.80 -7.49
N THR A 17 -3.45 -7.51 -8.70
CA THR A 17 -2.77 -7.83 -9.96
C THR A 17 -1.47 -7.04 -10.10
N SER A 18 -1.49 -5.75 -9.77
CA SER A 18 -0.29 -4.90 -9.76
C SER A 18 0.76 -5.43 -8.78
N CYS A 19 0.34 -5.83 -7.59
CA CYS A 19 1.24 -6.45 -6.62
C CYS A 19 1.86 -7.75 -7.16
N ARG A 20 1.06 -8.65 -7.71
CA ARG A 20 1.51 -9.93 -8.25
C ARG A 20 2.48 -9.77 -9.40
N ASN A 21 2.23 -8.82 -10.31
CA ASN A 21 2.99 -8.67 -11.54
C ASN A 21 4.23 -7.79 -11.41
N TYR A 22 4.26 -6.87 -10.45
CA TYR A 22 5.31 -5.86 -10.35
C TYR A 22 5.97 -5.81 -8.96
N TYR A 23 5.18 -5.66 -7.87
CA TYR A 23 5.78 -5.38 -6.56
C TYR A 23 6.40 -6.63 -5.96
N LEU A 24 5.69 -7.76 -5.96
CA LEU A 24 6.19 -9.02 -5.44
C LEU A 24 7.45 -9.49 -6.18
N PRO A 25 7.50 -9.56 -7.54
CA PRO A 25 8.71 -9.93 -8.26
C PRO A 25 9.87 -8.98 -7.99
N TYR A 26 9.62 -7.68 -7.88
CA TYR A 26 10.65 -6.71 -7.54
C TYR A 26 11.23 -6.99 -6.15
N ILE A 27 10.38 -7.21 -5.14
CA ILE A 27 10.82 -7.53 -3.78
C ILE A 27 11.60 -8.84 -3.76
N GLU A 28 11.13 -9.89 -4.42
CA GLU A 28 11.79 -11.20 -4.46
C GLU A 28 13.16 -11.15 -5.18
N GLN A 29 13.28 -10.32 -6.21
CA GLN A 29 14.53 -10.15 -6.95
C GLN A 29 15.62 -9.43 -6.11
N HIS A 30 15.21 -8.50 -5.24
CA HIS A 30 16.15 -7.65 -4.50
C HIS A 30 16.34 -8.09 -3.05
N THR A 31 15.72 -9.19 -2.63
CA THR A 31 15.77 -9.64 -1.25
C THR A 31 15.82 -11.17 -1.17
N SER A 32 16.23 -11.68 -0.01
CA SER A 32 16.17 -13.11 0.32
C SER A 32 14.89 -13.50 1.07
N LEU A 33 13.95 -12.56 1.24
CA LEU A 33 12.68 -12.82 1.96
C LEU A 33 11.90 -13.95 1.29
N LYS A 34 11.36 -14.84 2.11
CA LYS A 34 10.46 -15.90 1.68
C LYS A 34 9.10 -15.68 2.32
N PHE A 35 8.09 -15.46 1.49
CA PHE A 35 6.73 -15.24 1.94
C PHE A 35 6.05 -16.57 2.27
N GLY A 36 5.47 -16.67 3.47
CA GLY A 36 4.81 -17.87 3.96
C GLY A 36 4.44 -17.72 5.44
N ARG A 37 4.07 -18.82 6.10
CA ARG A 37 3.48 -18.83 7.47
C ARG A 37 4.30 -18.12 8.55
N LYS A 38 5.60 -17.98 8.38
CA LYS A 38 6.48 -17.29 9.34
C LYS A 38 6.73 -15.83 8.99
N CYS A 39 6.28 -15.38 7.81
CA CYS A 39 6.46 -14.01 7.36
C CYS A 39 5.32 -13.13 7.87
N ARG A 40 5.66 -11.98 8.42
CA ARG A 40 4.73 -10.93 8.86
C ARG A 40 4.85 -9.73 7.94
N VAL A 41 3.74 -9.29 7.37
CA VAL A 41 3.67 -8.15 6.44
C VAL A 41 2.73 -7.10 6.99
N LEU A 42 3.20 -5.86 7.06
CA LEU A 42 2.40 -4.68 7.40
C LEU A 42 2.24 -3.81 6.14
N GLU A 43 1.04 -3.34 5.88
CA GLU A 43 0.79 -2.29 4.88
C GLU A 43 0.18 -1.07 5.56
N VAL A 44 0.84 0.09 5.38
CA VAL A 44 0.37 1.39 5.88
C VAL A 44 -0.28 2.13 4.73
N GLY A 45 -1.53 2.58 4.94
CA GLY A 45 -2.38 3.08 3.86
C GLY A 45 -2.94 1.93 3.01
N CYS A 46 -3.33 0.82 3.65
CA CYS A 46 -3.71 -0.42 2.96
C CYS A 46 -4.99 -0.32 2.13
N GLY A 47 -5.75 0.76 2.25
CA GLY A 47 -7.02 0.92 1.56
C GLY A 47 -7.94 -0.27 1.77
N ILE A 48 -8.30 -0.95 0.69
CA ILE A 48 -9.19 -2.13 0.71
C ILE A 48 -8.44 -3.46 0.72
N GLY A 49 -7.09 -3.45 0.86
CA GLY A 49 -6.28 -4.64 1.13
C GLY A 49 -5.87 -5.47 -0.08
N GLY A 50 -5.99 -4.94 -1.31
CA GLY A 50 -5.66 -5.70 -2.52
C GLY A 50 -4.21 -6.18 -2.56
N ILE A 51 -3.24 -5.34 -2.19
CA ILE A 51 -1.82 -5.71 -2.11
C ILE A 51 -1.61 -6.82 -1.07
N LEU A 52 -2.15 -6.65 0.14
CA LEU A 52 -2.01 -7.65 1.21
C LEU A 52 -2.62 -9.02 0.86
N SER A 53 -3.62 -9.05 -0.03
CA SER A 53 -4.26 -10.31 -0.43
C SER A 53 -3.27 -11.28 -1.07
N ILE A 54 -2.26 -10.79 -1.77
CA ILE A 54 -1.22 -11.61 -2.41
C ILE A 54 -0.36 -12.29 -1.35
N PHE A 55 0.10 -11.55 -0.36
CA PHE A 55 0.91 -12.09 0.73
C PHE A 55 0.10 -13.04 1.63
N ALA A 56 -1.17 -12.71 1.90
CA ALA A 56 -2.07 -13.59 2.63
C ALA A 56 -2.31 -14.93 1.90
N ALA A 57 -2.49 -14.90 0.58
CA ALA A 57 -2.62 -16.11 -0.24
C ALA A 57 -1.37 -16.98 -0.23
N MET A 58 -0.18 -16.40 -0.04
CA MET A 58 1.08 -17.11 0.16
C MET A 58 1.25 -17.65 1.59
N GLY A 59 0.31 -17.36 2.48
CA GLY A 59 0.29 -17.83 3.86
C GLY A 59 0.97 -16.91 4.88
N ALA A 60 1.37 -15.69 4.49
CA ALA A 60 1.92 -14.72 5.41
C ALA A 60 0.85 -14.22 6.40
N THR A 61 1.30 -13.80 7.58
CA THR A 61 0.47 -13.06 8.53
C THR A 61 0.46 -11.59 8.11
N VAL A 62 -0.70 -11.08 7.68
CA VAL A 62 -0.82 -9.73 7.15
C VAL A 62 -1.59 -8.81 8.08
N THR A 63 -1.11 -7.56 8.20
CA THR A 63 -1.78 -6.48 8.93
C THR A 63 -1.89 -5.28 8.01
N GLY A 64 -3.07 -4.70 7.90
CA GLY A 64 -3.33 -3.47 7.15
C GLY A 64 -3.80 -2.36 8.07
N ILE A 65 -3.23 -1.17 7.90
CA ILE A 65 -3.62 0.04 8.64
C ILE A 65 -4.06 1.09 7.64
N ASP A 66 -5.18 1.73 7.92
CA ASP A 66 -5.68 2.87 7.15
C ASP A 66 -6.53 3.78 8.05
N ILE A 67 -6.48 5.08 7.81
CA ILE A 67 -7.32 6.06 8.53
C ILE A 67 -8.78 6.05 8.04
N HIS A 68 -9.03 5.53 6.83
CA HIS A 68 -10.33 5.54 6.21
C HIS A 68 -11.16 4.32 6.59
N LYS A 69 -11.98 4.44 7.63
CA LYS A 69 -12.82 3.37 8.17
C LYS A 69 -13.63 2.59 7.12
N PRO A 70 -14.29 3.23 6.12
CA PRO A 70 -15.02 2.48 5.09
C PRO A 70 -14.13 1.56 4.23
N SER A 71 -12.85 1.92 4.01
CA SER A 71 -11.89 1.05 3.31
C SER A 71 -11.54 -0.16 4.15
N ILE A 72 -11.28 0.01 5.44
CA ILE A 72 -11.01 -1.07 6.38
C ILE A 72 -12.16 -2.08 6.45
N GLU A 73 -13.40 -1.62 6.56
CA GLU A 73 -14.56 -2.53 6.57
C GLU A 73 -14.74 -3.27 5.22
N THR A 74 -14.44 -2.60 4.13
CA THR A 74 -14.42 -3.23 2.81
C THR A 74 -13.31 -4.29 2.72
N ALA A 75 -12.11 -3.99 3.21
CA ALA A 75 -10.98 -4.93 3.23
C ALA A 75 -11.34 -6.21 3.99
N LYS A 76 -11.92 -6.09 5.19
CA LYS A 76 -12.40 -7.23 5.99
C LYS A 76 -13.41 -8.07 5.21
N THR A 77 -14.38 -7.42 4.56
CA THR A 77 -15.41 -8.09 3.78
C THR A 77 -14.80 -8.83 2.58
N LEU A 78 -13.93 -8.18 1.81
CA LEU A 78 -13.30 -8.77 0.62
C LEU A 78 -12.37 -9.93 0.98
N PHE A 79 -11.65 -9.84 2.09
CA PHE A 79 -10.83 -10.95 2.60
C PHE A 79 -11.68 -12.14 3.01
N ALA A 80 -12.75 -11.90 3.77
CA ALA A 80 -13.68 -12.97 4.19
C ALA A 80 -14.31 -13.67 2.97
N GLN A 81 -14.77 -12.93 1.95
CA GLN A 81 -15.33 -13.49 0.72
C GLN A 81 -14.35 -14.37 -0.05
N ARG A 82 -13.05 -14.12 0.07
CA ARG A 82 -11.98 -14.87 -0.60
C ARG A 82 -11.34 -15.95 0.28
N GLY A 83 -11.86 -16.16 1.49
CA GLY A 83 -11.28 -17.12 2.44
C GLY A 83 -9.88 -16.75 2.92
N LEU A 84 -9.49 -15.48 2.77
CA LEU A 84 -8.20 -14.97 3.23
C LEU A 84 -8.27 -14.53 4.70
N LYS A 85 -7.13 -14.60 5.39
CA LYS A 85 -6.98 -14.11 6.77
C LYS A 85 -6.08 -12.88 6.78
N GLY A 86 -6.49 -11.86 7.51
CA GLY A 86 -5.73 -10.63 7.71
C GLY A 86 -6.31 -9.82 8.86
N THR A 87 -5.49 -8.99 9.47
CA THR A 87 -5.89 -8.02 10.49
C THR A 87 -5.98 -6.65 9.85
N PHE A 88 -7.13 -5.97 9.99
CA PHE A 88 -7.35 -4.63 9.43
C PHE A 88 -7.75 -3.67 10.53
N ILE A 89 -6.98 -2.58 10.67
CA ILE A 89 -7.08 -1.62 11.78
C ILE A 89 -7.30 -0.23 11.20
N CYS A 90 -8.36 0.43 11.67
CA CYS A 90 -8.61 1.83 11.36
C CYS A 90 -7.87 2.70 12.39
N SER A 91 -6.71 3.21 12.03
CA SER A 91 -5.85 3.99 12.91
C SER A 91 -4.91 4.91 12.11
N ASP A 92 -4.46 5.99 12.73
CA ASP A 92 -3.25 6.66 12.29
C ASP A 92 -2.05 5.74 12.58
N ILE A 93 -1.06 5.75 11.70
CA ILE A 93 0.16 4.95 11.87
C ILE A 93 0.93 5.35 13.15
N PHE A 94 0.88 6.61 13.54
CA PHE A 94 1.56 7.10 14.74
C PHE A 94 0.88 6.69 16.05
N ASP A 95 -0.38 6.25 15.98
CA ASP A 95 -1.14 5.71 17.11
C ASP A 95 -1.10 4.18 17.17
N TYR A 96 -0.52 3.56 16.13
CA TYR A 96 -0.39 2.10 16.05
C TYR A 96 0.80 1.61 16.87
N SER A 97 0.62 0.47 17.52
CA SER A 97 1.69 -0.27 18.20
C SER A 97 1.54 -1.77 17.98
N ASP A 98 2.65 -2.46 17.82
CA ASP A 98 2.71 -3.92 17.80
C ASP A 98 3.99 -4.36 18.54
N THR A 99 3.90 -5.46 19.26
CA THR A 99 5.02 -6.04 20.01
C THR A 99 5.85 -7.01 19.18
N GLN A 100 5.32 -7.45 18.04
CA GLN A 100 6.00 -8.41 17.16
C GLN A 100 6.47 -7.71 15.88
N PRO A 101 7.77 -7.75 15.58
CA PRO A 101 8.30 -7.06 14.41
C PRO A 101 7.90 -7.74 13.09
N TYR A 102 7.91 -6.96 12.02
CA TYR A 102 7.55 -7.34 10.67
C TYR A 102 8.78 -7.67 9.82
N ASP A 103 8.61 -8.62 8.91
CA ASP A 103 9.60 -8.96 7.89
C ASP A 103 9.54 -7.95 6.73
N LEU A 104 8.35 -7.46 6.42
CA LEU A 104 8.12 -6.49 5.36
C LEU A 104 7.10 -5.45 5.82
N ILE A 105 7.43 -4.18 5.61
CA ILE A 105 6.48 -3.07 5.70
C ILE A 105 6.33 -2.47 4.30
N ILE A 106 5.09 -2.23 3.88
CA ILE A 106 4.73 -1.67 2.58
C ILE A 106 4.06 -0.32 2.79
N LEU A 107 4.52 0.70 2.06
CA LEU A 107 3.79 1.94 1.81
C LEU A 107 3.70 2.12 0.30
N HIS A 108 2.50 2.00 -0.24
CA HIS A 108 2.23 2.20 -1.66
C HIS A 108 1.17 3.29 -1.84
N ASP A 109 1.52 4.37 -2.53
CA ASP A 109 0.67 5.56 -2.71
C ASP A 109 0.12 6.15 -1.39
N ALA A 110 0.89 6.02 -0.31
CA ALA A 110 0.53 6.49 1.02
C ALA A 110 1.55 7.52 1.56
N LEU A 111 2.83 7.35 1.22
CA LEU A 111 3.92 8.17 1.75
C LEU A 111 3.70 9.66 1.50
N GLU A 112 3.20 10.04 0.33
CA GLU A 112 2.97 11.44 -0.05
C GLU A 112 1.91 12.13 0.82
N HIS A 113 0.99 11.36 1.40
CA HIS A 113 -0.12 11.86 2.21
C HIS A 113 0.21 11.96 3.70
N ILE A 114 1.30 11.36 4.16
CA ILE A 114 1.70 11.37 5.56
C ILE A 114 2.70 12.51 5.78
N PRO A 115 2.39 13.52 6.61
CA PRO A 115 3.37 14.54 7.00
C PRO A 115 4.49 13.92 7.84
N GLU A 116 5.50 14.70 8.22
CA GLU A 116 6.58 14.29 9.12
C GLU A 116 7.31 13.01 8.67
N LYS A 117 7.82 13.00 7.42
CA LYS A 117 8.47 11.84 6.79
C LYS A 117 9.58 11.22 7.64
N GLU A 118 10.41 12.05 8.28
CA GLU A 118 11.52 11.60 9.14
C GLU A 118 10.99 10.84 10.36
N ARG A 119 9.97 11.40 11.03
CA ARG A 119 9.30 10.74 12.16
C ARG A 119 8.67 9.41 11.73
N LEU A 120 8.01 9.40 10.55
CA LEU A 120 7.44 8.20 9.98
C LEU A 120 8.49 7.11 9.77
N MET A 121 9.62 7.44 9.15
CA MET A 121 10.70 6.47 8.90
C MET A 121 11.25 5.88 10.19
N LEU A 122 11.45 6.70 11.20
CA LEU A 122 11.91 6.23 12.52
C LEU A 122 10.87 5.33 13.20
N HIS A 123 9.60 5.71 13.10
CA HIS A 123 8.49 4.93 13.66
C HIS A 123 8.36 3.57 12.97
N LEU A 124 8.37 3.53 11.64
CA LEU A 124 8.31 2.28 10.87
C LEU A 124 9.53 1.38 11.14
N LYS A 125 10.71 1.96 11.30
CA LYS A 125 11.93 1.20 11.66
C LYS A 125 11.77 0.46 12.98
N SER A 126 11.02 1.01 13.95
CA SER A 126 10.79 0.34 15.24
C SER A 126 9.92 -0.93 15.12
N PHE A 127 9.15 -1.06 14.04
CA PHE A 127 8.34 -2.25 13.76
C PHE A 127 9.06 -3.28 12.89
N LEU A 128 10.23 -2.97 12.32
CA LEU A 128 10.96 -3.91 11.47
C LEU A 128 11.83 -4.87 12.29
N LYS A 129 11.95 -6.10 11.81
CA LYS A 129 13.03 -7.00 12.22
C LYS A 129 14.39 -6.40 11.84
N ALA A 130 15.47 -6.91 12.43
CA ALA A 130 16.82 -6.44 12.13
C ALA A 130 17.19 -6.57 10.63
N ASP A 131 16.66 -7.61 9.97
CA ASP A 131 16.80 -7.89 8.55
C ASP A 131 15.50 -7.61 7.76
N GLY A 132 14.54 -6.93 8.41
CA GLY A 132 13.26 -6.56 7.81
C GLY A 132 13.40 -5.48 6.74
N LEU A 133 12.45 -5.44 5.83
CA LEU A 133 12.47 -4.57 4.66
C LEU A 133 11.33 -3.56 4.68
N LEU A 134 11.62 -2.37 4.19
CA LEU A 134 10.65 -1.33 3.91
C LEU A 134 10.54 -1.15 2.39
N TYR A 135 9.36 -1.47 1.83
CA TYR A 135 9.03 -1.22 0.43
C TYR A 135 8.25 0.10 0.32
N LEU A 136 8.78 1.03 -0.46
CA LEU A 136 8.17 2.32 -0.73
C LEU A 136 7.79 2.44 -2.20
N GLY A 137 6.49 2.58 -2.49
CA GLY A 137 5.96 2.92 -3.80
C GLY A 137 5.26 4.27 -3.73
N PHE A 138 5.66 5.21 -4.56
CA PHE A 138 5.06 6.55 -4.63
C PHE A 138 5.20 7.14 -6.04
N PRO A 139 4.26 8.02 -6.47
CA PRO A 139 4.35 8.69 -7.74
C PRO A 139 5.57 9.60 -7.79
N ALA A 140 6.50 9.34 -8.71
CA ALA A 140 7.64 10.22 -8.90
C ALA A 140 7.17 11.57 -9.46
N TRP A 141 7.63 12.69 -8.88
CA TRP A 141 7.28 14.02 -9.38
C TRP A 141 7.63 14.21 -10.86
N GLN A 142 8.74 13.62 -11.31
CA GLN A 142 9.24 13.74 -12.68
C GLN A 142 8.63 12.73 -13.67
N MET A 143 7.64 11.94 -13.28
CA MET A 143 6.92 11.07 -14.21
C MET A 143 6.03 11.90 -15.16
N PRO A 144 5.63 11.37 -16.34
CA PRO A 144 4.86 12.14 -17.33
C PRO A 144 3.59 12.81 -16.79
N PHE A 145 2.95 12.23 -15.79
CA PHE A 145 1.73 12.72 -15.16
C PHE A 145 1.90 12.85 -13.63
N GLY A 146 3.03 13.41 -13.18
CA GLY A 146 3.35 13.61 -11.77
C GLY A 146 2.43 14.62 -11.08
N GLY A 147 2.54 14.72 -9.75
CA GLY A 147 1.81 15.70 -8.95
C GLY A 147 0.28 15.58 -9.01
N HIS A 148 -0.28 14.39 -9.24
CA HIS A 148 -1.72 14.15 -9.43
C HIS A 148 -2.35 14.99 -10.55
N GLN A 149 -1.58 15.33 -11.58
CA GLN A 149 -2.00 16.14 -12.71
C GLN A 149 -3.31 15.65 -13.36
N GLN A 150 -3.54 14.34 -13.40
CA GLN A 150 -4.77 13.74 -13.96
C GLN A 150 -6.05 14.17 -13.21
N MET A 151 -5.93 14.70 -11.99
CA MET A 151 -7.05 15.23 -11.20
C MET A 151 -7.39 16.68 -11.53
N ALA A 152 -6.62 17.34 -12.41
CA ALA A 152 -6.90 18.70 -12.82
C ALA A 152 -8.26 18.82 -13.52
N LYS A 153 -9.01 19.87 -13.20
CA LYS A 153 -10.34 20.12 -13.81
C LYS A 153 -10.23 20.40 -15.32
N ASN A 154 -9.11 20.98 -15.76
CA ASN A 154 -8.86 21.24 -17.17
C ASN A 154 -8.33 19.99 -17.85
N ARG A 155 -9.08 19.49 -18.85
CA ARG A 155 -8.74 18.26 -19.60
C ARG A 155 -7.43 18.34 -20.37
N ILE A 156 -7.01 19.53 -20.82
CA ILE A 156 -5.73 19.73 -21.50
C ILE A 156 -4.61 19.53 -20.49
N ILE A 157 -4.69 20.18 -19.33
CA ILE A 157 -3.71 20.02 -18.24
C ILE A 157 -3.67 18.57 -17.77
N ALA A 158 -4.83 17.93 -17.58
CA ALA A 158 -4.91 16.56 -17.11
C ALA A 158 -4.24 15.53 -18.04
N ASN A 159 -4.24 15.78 -19.35
CA ASN A 159 -3.76 14.83 -20.37
C ASN A 159 -2.47 15.24 -21.06
N CYS A 160 -1.88 16.39 -20.72
CA CYS A 160 -0.62 16.85 -21.31
C CYS A 160 0.57 16.36 -20.47
N PRO A 161 1.38 15.42 -20.98
CA PRO A 161 2.54 14.92 -20.22
C PRO A 161 3.48 16.06 -19.82
N TYR A 162 4.04 15.96 -18.62
CA TYR A 162 5.04 16.87 -18.06
C TYR A 162 4.59 18.33 -17.86
N ILE A 163 3.31 18.67 -18.04
CA ILE A 163 2.82 20.04 -17.88
C ILE A 163 3.04 20.58 -16.45
N HIS A 164 3.01 19.69 -15.45
CA HIS A 164 3.26 20.03 -14.05
C HIS A 164 4.71 20.45 -13.75
N LEU A 165 5.63 20.23 -14.69
CA LEU A 165 7.03 20.67 -14.60
C LEU A 165 7.26 22.06 -15.19
N LEU A 166 6.25 22.64 -15.87
CA LEU A 166 6.35 23.99 -16.38
C LEU A 166 6.25 25.01 -15.23
N PRO A 167 7.01 26.12 -15.31
CA PRO A 167 7.01 27.17 -14.31
C PRO A 167 5.67 27.89 -14.19
#